data_74cfd3658c6a15e0dfc4138261f0a09a
#
_entry.id   74cfd3658c6a15e0dfc4138261f0a09a
#
_cell.length_a   1.000
_cell.length_b   1.000
_cell.length_c   1.000
_cell.angle_alpha   90.00
_cell.angle_beta   90.00
_cell.angle_gamma   90.00
#
_symmetry.space_group_name_H-M   'P 1'
#
loop_
_entity.id
_entity.type
_entity.pdbx_description
1 polymer ?
#
loop_
_entity_poly.entity_id
_entity_poly.type
_entity_poly.pdbx_seq_one_letter_code
_entity_poly.pdbx_strand_id
1 'polypeptide(L)'
;QNTLTLEQVTAVIEGKVVLGLPKEIQEVRNAFAAYEVMELWHPHHIEDLLAAHALLLHGLIDDAGHWRSKGAGIYRGEQLVHMAPPVSQIARLVADLFDWLSHTDAHPLIASAAFHYEFEFIHPFGDGNGRIGRLLIAALMEHWQLLPEPLLYLSAYLKQHQSMYYQLLSGIRTRGDWESWIDFFLDGVAT
;
A
#
# COMPACT_ATOMS: atom_id res chain seq x y z
N GLN A 1 6.63 13.13 -0.84
CA GLN A 1 7.31 12.42 -1.95
C GLN A 1 8.80 12.41 -1.67
N ASN A 2 9.45 11.26 -1.86
CA ASN A 2 10.90 11.14 -1.75
C ASN A 2 11.55 11.76 -3.01
N THR A 3 12.56 12.61 -2.82
CA THR A 3 13.22 13.36 -3.90
C THR A 3 14.62 12.82 -4.22
N LEU A 4 15.08 11.76 -3.53
CA LEU A 4 16.36 11.13 -3.79
C LEU A 4 16.42 10.55 -5.20
N THR A 5 17.57 10.73 -5.86
CA THR A 5 17.84 10.09 -7.16
C THR A 5 18.06 8.60 -7.01
N LEU A 6 17.97 7.84 -8.10
CA LEU A 6 18.24 6.40 -8.09
C LEU A 6 19.64 6.08 -7.54
N GLU A 7 20.66 6.87 -7.91
CA GLU A 7 22.03 6.72 -7.40
C GLU A 7 22.10 6.93 -5.89
N GLN A 8 21.37 7.94 -5.37
CA GLN A 8 21.29 8.20 -3.93
C GLN A 8 20.56 7.07 -3.20
N VAL A 9 19.46 6.56 -3.75
CA VAL A 9 18.75 5.40 -3.19
C VAL A 9 19.68 4.18 -3.12
N THR A 10 20.39 3.86 -4.21
CA THR A 10 21.37 2.77 -4.24
C THR A 10 22.45 2.96 -3.18
N ALA A 11 23.01 4.18 -3.06
CA ALA A 11 24.01 4.47 -2.05
C ALA A 11 23.50 4.33 -0.61
N VAL A 12 22.23 4.68 -0.34
CA VAL A 12 21.60 4.47 0.98
C VAL A 12 21.49 2.98 1.28
N ILE A 13 21.06 2.16 0.31
CA ILE A 13 20.94 0.69 0.45
C ILE A 13 22.32 0.06 0.70
N GLU A 14 23.35 0.53 0.03
CA GLU A 14 24.74 0.10 0.23
C GLU A 14 25.39 0.62 1.54
N GLY A 15 24.66 1.36 2.37
CA GLY A 15 25.14 1.90 3.64
C GLY A 15 26.10 3.09 3.50
N LYS A 16 26.20 3.70 2.31
CA LYS A 16 27.02 4.88 2.06
C LYS A 16 26.37 6.15 2.61
N VAL A 17 27.20 7.16 2.87
CA VAL A 17 26.72 8.49 3.29
C VAL A 17 26.14 9.21 2.07
N VAL A 18 24.91 9.67 2.20
CA VAL A 18 24.17 10.38 1.16
C VAL A 18 23.74 11.76 1.67
N LEU A 19 23.88 12.78 0.83
CA LEU A 19 23.30 14.09 1.09
C LEU A 19 21.82 14.07 0.71
N GLY A 20 20.96 14.29 1.69
CA GLY A 20 19.51 14.32 1.53
C GLY A 20 18.81 14.64 2.84
N LEU A 21 17.50 14.81 2.79
CA LEU A 21 16.72 15.01 4.01
C LEU A 21 16.74 13.73 4.86
N PRO A 22 17.01 13.82 6.18
CA PRO A 22 17.07 12.64 7.05
C PRO A 22 15.82 11.75 6.95
N LYS A 23 14.64 12.38 6.82
CA LYS A 23 13.37 11.68 6.65
C LYS A 23 13.32 10.85 5.36
N GLU A 24 13.80 11.41 4.24
CA GLU A 24 13.80 10.70 2.94
C GLU A 24 14.78 9.53 2.93
N ILE A 25 15.96 9.70 3.57
CA ILE A 25 16.92 8.62 3.75
C ILE A 25 16.32 7.50 4.63
N GLN A 26 15.63 7.88 5.70
CA GLN A 26 14.95 6.91 6.58
C GLN A 26 13.83 6.17 5.84
N GLU A 27 13.04 6.84 5.00
CA GLU A 27 12.03 6.20 4.15
C GLU A 27 12.62 5.11 3.24
N VAL A 28 13.79 5.38 2.63
CA VAL A 28 14.46 4.38 1.77
C VAL A 28 14.93 3.18 2.58
N ARG A 29 15.55 3.41 3.74
CA ARG A 29 16.01 2.32 4.62
C ARG A 29 14.87 1.45 5.10
N ASN A 30 13.77 2.07 5.52
CA ASN A 30 12.59 1.36 5.98
C ASN A 30 11.95 0.54 4.85
N ALA A 31 11.84 1.12 3.65
CA ALA A 31 11.31 0.41 2.50
C ALA A 31 12.18 -0.80 2.16
N PHE A 32 13.50 -0.64 2.11
CA PHE A 32 14.42 -1.74 1.84
C PHE A 32 14.28 -2.85 2.89
N ALA A 33 14.32 -2.49 4.19
CA ALA A 33 14.15 -3.46 5.27
C ALA A 33 12.80 -4.18 5.22
N ALA A 34 11.73 -3.48 4.81
CA ALA A 34 10.41 -4.08 4.67
C ALA A 34 10.36 -5.12 3.52
N TYR A 35 11.03 -4.83 2.41
CA TYR A 35 11.15 -5.79 1.29
C TYR A 35 12.02 -7.00 1.64
N GLU A 36 13.11 -6.83 2.40
CA GLU A 36 13.98 -7.94 2.80
C GLU A 36 13.27 -9.00 3.67
N VAL A 37 12.24 -8.60 4.43
CA VAL A 37 11.50 -9.51 5.31
C VAL A 37 10.10 -9.86 4.79
N MET A 38 9.71 -9.35 3.64
CA MET A 38 8.36 -9.49 3.12
C MET A 38 7.95 -10.95 2.88
N GLU A 39 8.87 -11.79 2.43
CA GLU A 39 8.65 -13.23 2.22
C GLU A 39 8.30 -13.99 3.50
N LEU A 40 8.59 -13.42 4.67
CA LEU A 40 8.24 -13.99 5.97
C LEU A 40 6.82 -13.64 6.41
N TRP A 41 6.16 -12.72 5.74
CA TRP A 41 4.80 -12.28 6.09
C TRP A 41 3.74 -13.17 5.50
N HIS A 42 2.71 -13.39 6.29
CA HIS A 42 1.50 -14.04 5.85
C HIS A 42 0.48 -12.96 5.50
N PRO A 43 0.19 -12.72 4.21
CA PRO A 43 -0.66 -11.60 3.79
C PRO A 43 -2.11 -11.69 4.27
N HIS A 44 -2.47 -12.79 4.98
CA HIS A 44 -3.78 -13.00 5.61
C HIS A 44 -3.76 -12.71 7.14
N HIS A 45 -2.61 -12.32 7.71
CA HIS A 45 -2.47 -12.10 9.15
C HIS A 45 -2.38 -10.60 9.45
N ILE A 46 -3.27 -10.13 10.32
CA ILE A 46 -3.33 -8.72 10.74
C ILE A 46 -2.06 -8.32 11.49
N GLU A 47 -1.50 -9.23 12.27
CA GLU A 47 -0.26 -9.01 13.03
C GLU A 47 0.91 -8.69 12.10
N ASP A 48 1.01 -9.39 10.96
CA ASP A 48 2.03 -9.15 9.96
C ASP A 48 1.82 -7.81 9.24
N LEU A 49 0.57 -7.43 8.97
CA LEU A 49 0.24 -6.09 8.47
C LEU A 49 0.71 -4.99 9.44
N LEU A 50 0.44 -5.14 10.73
CA LEU A 50 0.86 -4.16 11.74
C LEU A 50 2.38 -4.09 11.87
N ALA A 51 3.06 -5.24 11.84
CA ALA A 51 4.52 -5.32 11.87
C ALA A 51 5.14 -4.69 10.61
N ALA A 52 4.58 -4.95 9.42
CA ALA A 52 5.00 -4.36 8.17
C ALA A 52 4.86 -2.83 8.19
N HIS A 53 3.72 -2.32 8.69
CA HIS A 53 3.51 -0.89 8.84
C HIS A 53 4.50 -0.28 9.86
N ALA A 54 4.72 -0.95 11.00
CA ALA A 54 5.68 -0.49 12.01
C ALA A 54 7.09 -0.36 11.43
N LEU A 55 7.52 -1.35 10.63
CA LEU A 55 8.83 -1.33 9.99
C LEU A 55 8.92 -0.24 8.92
N LEU A 56 7.93 -0.14 8.04
CA LEU A 56 7.91 0.81 6.94
C LEU A 56 7.88 2.28 7.42
N LEU A 57 7.26 2.54 8.57
CA LEU A 57 7.09 3.88 9.15
C LEU A 57 8.02 4.13 10.36
N HIS A 58 8.96 3.22 10.63
CA HIS A 58 9.88 3.33 11.76
C HIS A 58 10.64 4.68 11.75
N GLY A 59 10.57 5.42 12.87
CA GLY A 59 11.23 6.72 13.01
C GLY A 59 10.66 7.86 12.13
N LEU A 60 9.54 7.62 11.43
CA LEU A 60 8.86 8.63 10.60
C LEU A 60 7.61 9.19 11.26
N ILE A 61 6.91 8.36 12.05
CA ILE A 61 5.70 8.68 12.81
C ILE A 61 5.72 7.98 14.16
N ASP A 62 4.97 8.50 15.13
CA ASP A 62 4.93 7.97 16.50
C ASP A 62 4.02 6.74 16.63
N ASP A 63 2.98 6.63 15.81
CA ASP A 63 1.95 5.57 15.85
C ASP A 63 2.18 4.46 14.80
N ALA A 64 3.43 4.25 14.38
CA ALA A 64 3.79 3.16 13.48
C ALA A 64 3.36 1.80 14.05
N GLY A 65 2.68 0.99 13.23
CA GLY A 65 2.15 -0.32 13.65
C GLY A 65 0.82 -0.28 14.40
N HIS A 66 0.18 0.90 14.49
CA HIS A 66 -1.10 1.05 15.19
C HIS A 66 -2.17 1.65 14.26
N TRP A 67 -3.42 1.22 14.48
CA TRP A 67 -4.55 1.84 13.80
C TRP A 67 -4.64 3.33 14.16
N ARG A 68 -5.09 4.15 13.20
CA ARG A 68 -5.35 5.56 13.48
C ARG A 68 -6.37 5.72 14.62
N SER A 69 -6.15 6.72 15.45
CA SER A 69 -7.04 7.09 16.56
C SER A 69 -7.98 8.24 16.23
N LYS A 70 -7.85 8.83 15.01
CA LYS A 70 -8.64 9.98 14.55
C LYS A 70 -9.31 9.67 13.22
N GLY A 71 -10.37 10.42 12.89
CA GLY A 71 -10.98 10.41 11.57
C GLY A 71 -9.93 10.75 10.50
N ALA A 72 -10.05 10.14 9.32
CA ALA A 72 -9.20 10.40 8.18
C ALA A 72 -10.05 10.77 6.96
N GLY A 73 -9.58 11.74 6.18
CA GLY A 73 -10.15 12.10 4.88
C GLY A 73 -9.06 12.15 3.84
N ILE A 74 -9.34 11.66 2.65
CA ILE A 74 -8.44 11.77 1.50
C ILE A 74 -8.86 13.02 0.72
N TYR A 75 -7.91 13.93 0.55
CA TYR A 75 -8.13 15.21 -0.12
C TYR A 75 -7.40 15.27 -1.47
N ARG A 76 -8.03 15.92 -2.44
CA ARG A 76 -7.41 16.34 -3.70
C ARG A 76 -7.42 17.86 -3.74
N GLY A 77 -6.28 18.48 -3.43
CA GLY A 77 -6.25 19.91 -3.11
C GLY A 77 -7.11 20.19 -1.87
N GLU A 78 -8.08 21.09 -1.98
CA GLU A 78 -9.04 21.41 -0.90
C GLU A 78 -10.29 20.52 -0.92
N GLN A 79 -10.50 19.74 -1.95
CA GLN A 79 -11.68 18.89 -2.11
C GLN A 79 -11.52 17.57 -1.36
N LEU A 80 -12.45 17.30 -0.42
CA LEU A 80 -12.58 15.97 0.18
C LEU A 80 -13.11 14.98 -0.86
N VAL A 81 -12.28 14.00 -1.23
CA VAL A 81 -12.65 12.95 -2.22
C VAL A 81 -13.15 11.69 -1.54
N HIS A 82 -12.69 11.40 -0.32
CA HIS A 82 -13.14 10.24 0.44
C HIS A 82 -13.04 10.52 1.93
N MET A 83 -14.11 10.18 2.67
CA MET A 83 -14.10 10.13 4.14
C MET A 83 -13.97 8.67 4.55
N ALA A 84 -12.86 8.33 5.19
CA ALA A 84 -12.62 6.98 5.68
C ALA A 84 -13.63 6.58 6.77
N PRO A 85 -13.93 5.28 6.94
CA PRO A 85 -14.83 4.80 7.98
C PRO A 85 -14.46 5.27 9.39
N PRO A 86 -15.42 5.33 10.33
CA PRO A 86 -15.12 5.67 11.73
C PRO A 86 -14.06 4.76 12.35
N VAL A 87 -13.25 5.31 13.25
CA VAL A 87 -12.17 4.56 13.95
C VAL A 87 -12.68 3.27 14.60
N SER A 88 -13.88 3.32 15.19
CA SER A 88 -14.50 2.14 15.84
C SER A 88 -14.79 0.97 14.91
N GLN A 89 -14.76 1.18 13.60
CA GLN A 89 -15.02 0.14 12.60
C GLN A 89 -13.73 -0.44 11.99
N ILE A 90 -12.57 0.19 12.17
CA ILE A 90 -11.33 -0.19 11.49
C ILE A 90 -10.98 -1.66 11.73
N ALA A 91 -10.87 -2.07 12.99
CA ALA A 91 -10.46 -3.43 13.32
C ALA A 91 -11.38 -4.48 12.71
N ARG A 92 -12.72 -4.23 12.74
CA ARG A 92 -13.71 -5.13 12.13
C ARG A 92 -13.57 -5.15 10.60
N LEU A 93 -13.52 -3.99 9.95
CA LEU A 93 -13.42 -3.91 8.49
C LEU A 93 -12.13 -4.53 7.96
N VAL A 94 -11.01 -4.35 8.65
CA VAL A 94 -9.75 -5.03 8.29
C VAL A 94 -9.87 -6.52 8.50
N ALA A 95 -10.45 -6.99 9.60
CA ALA A 95 -10.66 -8.41 9.84
C ALA A 95 -11.56 -9.04 8.76
N ASP A 96 -12.69 -8.39 8.41
CA ASP A 96 -13.60 -8.82 7.36
C ASP A 96 -12.88 -8.90 5.98
N LEU A 97 -12.01 -7.93 5.67
CA LEU A 97 -11.23 -7.90 4.43
C LEU A 97 -10.23 -9.06 4.37
N PHE A 98 -9.54 -9.34 5.46
CA PHE A 98 -8.56 -10.43 5.54
C PHE A 98 -9.23 -11.81 5.54
N ASP A 99 -10.38 -11.95 6.19
CA ASP A 99 -11.21 -13.16 6.13
C ASP A 99 -11.68 -13.43 4.69
N TRP A 100 -12.21 -12.39 4.01
CA TRP A 100 -12.58 -12.50 2.60
C TRP A 100 -11.38 -12.93 1.73
N LEU A 101 -10.21 -12.33 1.93
CA LEU A 101 -9.00 -12.67 1.16
C LEU A 101 -8.59 -14.13 1.33
N SER A 102 -8.80 -14.69 2.53
CA SER A 102 -8.45 -16.07 2.86
C SER A 102 -9.41 -17.11 2.26
N HIS A 103 -10.63 -16.70 1.89
CA HIS A 103 -11.68 -17.61 1.45
C HIS A 103 -12.18 -17.35 0.02
N THR A 104 -11.68 -16.30 -0.64
CA THR A 104 -12.16 -15.96 -1.98
C THR A 104 -11.69 -16.94 -3.04
N ASP A 105 -12.59 -17.32 -3.95
CA ASP A 105 -12.30 -18.12 -5.16
C ASP A 105 -11.90 -17.23 -6.36
N ALA A 106 -11.83 -15.91 -6.17
CA ALA A 106 -11.45 -14.99 -7.24
C ALA A 106 -10.01 -15.25 -7.71
N HIS A 107 -9.77 -15.04 -9.01
CA HIS A 107 -8.41 -15.11 -9.53
C HIS A 107 -7.48 -14.18 -8.72
N PRO A 108 -6.28 -14.62 -8.34
CA PRO A 108 -5.35 -13.84 -7.47
C PRO A 108 -5.14 -12.39 -7.89
N LEU A 109 -5.02 -12.09 -9.18
CA LEU A 109 -4.88 -10.71 -9.67
C LEU A 109 -6.14 -9.87 -9.41
N ILE A 110 -7.32 -10.46 -9.58
CA ILE A 110 -8.61 -9.80 -9.29
C ILE A 110 -8.75 -9.58 -7.78
N ALA A 111 -8.41 -10.61 -6.98
CA ALA A 111 -8.41 -10.50 -5.53
C ALA A 111 -7.45 -9.42 -5.03
N SER A 112 -6.24 -9.32 -5.61
CA SER A 112 -5.28 -8.25 -5.29
C SER A 112 -5.82 -6.85 -5.61
N ALA A 113 -6.47 -6.68 -6.76
CA ALA A 113 -7.06 -5.41 -7.17
C ALA A 113 -8.21 -4.99 -6.22
N ALA A 114 -9.10 -5.93 -5.87
CA ALA A 114 -10.21 -5.69 -4.96
C ALA A 114 -9.70 -5.40 -3.54
N PHE A 115 -8.76 -6.21 -3.04
CA PHE A 115 -8.12 -6.01 -1.74
C PHE A 115 -7.48 -4.62 -1.63
N HIS A 116 -6.72 -4.20 -2.65
CA HIS A 116 -6.08 -2.89 -2.65
C HIS A 116 -7.10 -1.75 -2.56
N TYR A 117 -8.19 -1.83 -3.32
CA TYR A 117 -9.26 -0.83 -3.26
C TYR A 117 -9.88 -0.77 -1.85
N GLU A 118 -10.27 -1.90 -1.29
CA GLU A 118 -10.91 -1.95 0.04
C GLU A 118 -9.96 -1.48 1.14
N PHE A 119 -8.68 -1.84 1.06
CA PHE A 119 -7.66 -1.37 1.99
C PHE A 119 -7.51 0.15 1.95
N GLU A 120 -7.42 0.75 0.77
CA GLU A 120 -7.34 2.20 0.58
C GLU A 120 -8.65 2.89 1.01
N PHE A 121 -9.81 2.23 0.85
CA PHE A 121 -11.10 2.72 1.31
C PHE A 121 -11.18 2.75 2.85
N ILE A 122 -10.77 1.68 3.53
CA ILE A 122 -10.73 1.60 5.00
C ILE A 122 -9.76 2.63 5.56
N HIS A 123 -8.63 2.82 4.91
CA HIS A 123 -7.57 3.76 5.30
C HIS A 123 -7.19 3.63 6.77
N PRO A 124 -6.70 2.44 7.20
CA PRO A 124 -6.65 2.07 8.62
C PRO A 124 -5.61 2.81 9.44
N PHE A 125 -4.60 3.41 8.82
CA PHE A 125 -3.48 4.07 9.48
C PHE A 125 -3.57 5.60 9.43
N GLY A 126 -2.85 6.29 10.33
CA GLY A 126 -2.75 7.75 10.33
C GLY A 126 -1.94 8.30 9.17
N ASP A 127 -0.88 7.60 8.76
CA ASP A 127 -0.08 7.84 7.56
C ASP A 127 0.40 6.50 6.99
N GLY A 128 0.91 6.49 5.78
CA GLY A 128 1.53 5.33 5.16
C GLY A 128 0.58 4.33 4.49
N ASN A 129 -0.74 4.55 4.47
CA ASN A 129 -1.70 3.63 3.85
C ASN A 129 -1.31 3.28 2.41
N GLY A 130 -1.05 4.26 1.55
CA GLY A 130 -0.65 4.00 0.18
C GLY A 130 0.70 3.29 0.03
N ARG A 131 1.65 3.47 0.97
CA ARG A 131 2.92 2.76 0.98
C ARG A 131 2.72 1.29 1.34
N ILE A 132 2.02 1.04 2.44
CA ILE A 132 1.73 -0.33 2.88
C ILE A 132 0.77 -1.04 1.93
N GLY A 133 -0.24 -0.36 1.39
CA GLY A 133 -1.17 -0.92 0.40
C GLY A 133 -0.46 -1.45 -0.84
N ARG A 134 0.54 -0.72 -1.37
CA ARG A 134 1.35 -1.19 -2.49
C ARG A 134 2.31 -2.32 -2.11
N LEU A 135 2.87 -2.29 -0.90
CA LEU A 135 3.70 -3.37 -0.39
C LEU A 135 2.89 -4.67 -0.22
N LEU A 136 1.65 -4.56 0.24
CA LEU A 136 0.73 -5.71 0.36
C LEU A 136 0.41 -6.34 -1.00
N ILE A 137 0.26 -5.54 -2.07
CA ILE A 137 0.09 -6.11 -3.42
C ILE A 137 1.30 -6.97 -3.79
N ALA A 138 2.52 -6.48 -3.56
CA ALA A 138 3.73 -7.24 -3.84
C ALA A 138 3.78 -8.54 -3.02
N ALA A 139 3.48 -8.47 -1.72
CA ALA A 139 3.42 -9.64 -0.83
C ALA A 139 2.36 -10.66 -1.26
N LEU A 140 1.18 -10.21 -1.71
CA LEU A 140 0.13 -11.09 -2.23
C LEU A 140 0.56 -11.80 -3.51
N MET A 141 1.18 -11.08 -4.44
CA MET A 141 1.65 -11.67 -5.71
C MET A 141 2.77 -12.67 -5.48
N GLU A 142 3.67 -12.41 -4.54
CA GLU A 142 4.71 -13.36 -4.15
C GLU A 142 4.09 -14.60 -3.47
N HIS A 143 3.20 -14.41 -2.51
CA HIS A 143 2.50 -15.50 -1.80
C HIS A 143 1.78 -16.45 -2.76
N TRP A 144 1.14 -15.92 -3.80
CA TRP A 144 0.47 -16.71 -4.83
C TRP A 144 1.40 -17.15 -5.99
N GLN A 145 2.70 -16.90 -5.87
CA GLN A 145 3.72 -17.27 -6.88
C GLN A 145 3.40 -16.74 -8.29
N LEU A 146 2.77 -15.58 -8.37
CA LEU A 146 2.44 -14.93 -9.64
C LEU A 146 3.64 -14.20 -10.25
N LEU A 147 4.62 -13.83 -9.43
CA LEU A 147 5.83 -13.15 -9.83
C LEU A 147 7.04 -13.86 -9.24
N PRO A 148 8.13 -14.04 -10.02
CA PRO A 148 9.36 -14.68 -9.55
C PRO A 148 10.13 -13.83 -8.52
N GLU A 149 9.86 -12.52 -8.49
CA GLU A 149 10.45 -11.55 -7.58
C GLU A 149 9.42 -10.47 -7.22
N PRO A 150 9.50 -9.83 -6.03
CA PRO A 150 8.59 -8.76 -5.64
C PRO A 150 8.80 -7.53 -6.53
N LEU A 151 8.00 -7.39 -7.57
CA LEU A 151 8.15 -6.33 -8.56
C LEU A 151 7.61 -5.00 -8.05
N LEU A 152 8.49 -4.03 -7.93
CA LEU A 152 8.19 -2.63 -7.62
C LEU A 152 7.51 -1.85 -8.78
N TYR A 153 7.42 -2.45 -9.98
CA TYR A 153 6.93 -1.77 -11.18
C TYR A 153 5.50 -1.27 -11.03
N LEU A 154 4.62 -2.03 -10.39
CA LEU A 154 3.24 -1.57 -10.17
C LEU A 154 3.19 -0.27 -9.35
N SER A 155 4.03 -0.11 -8.35
CA SER A 155 4.13 1.16 -7.59
C SER A 155 4.54 2.33 -8.46
N ALA A 156 5.45 2.12 -9.40
CA ALA A 156 5.86 3.14 -10.37
C ALA A 156 4.74 3.48 -11.36
N TYR A 157 4.05 2.46 -11.87
CA TYR A 157 2.89 2.60 -12.74
C TYR A 157 1.76 3.41 -12.07
N LEU A 158 1.35 3.05 -10.87
CA LEU A 158 0.32 3.77 -10.11
C LEU A 158 0.72 5.23 -9.84
N LYS A 159 2.01 5.48 -9.56
CA LYS A 159 2.55 6.83 -9.36
C LYS A 159 2.53 7.64 -10.66
N GLN A 160 2.94 7.04 -11.78
CA GLN A 160 2.94 7.69 -13.10
C GLN A 160 1.53 8.08 -13.54
N HIS A 161 0.54 7.22 -13.25
CA HIS A 161 -0.86 7.39 -13.62
C HIS A 161 -1.73 7.87 -12.43
N GLN A 162 -1.16 8.59 -11.48
CA GLN A 162 -1.80 8.95 -10.21
C GLN A 162 -3.19 9.59 -10.35
N SER A 163 -3.38 10.47 -11.33
CA SER A 163 -4.68 11.11 -11.54
C SER A 163 -5.76 10.11 -11.95
N MET A 164 -5.43 9.18 -12.85
CA MET A 164 -6.32 8.10 -13.28
C MET A 164 -6.60 7.13 -12.13
N TYR A 165 -5.58 6.73 -11.41
CA TYR A 165 -5.69 5.88 -10.23
C TYR A 165 -6.75 6.39 -9.24
N TYR A 166 -6.68 7.67 -8.83
CA TYR A 166 -7.69 8.24 -7.93
C TYR A 166 -9.08 8.37 -8.56
N GLN A 167 -9.18 8.63 -9.87
CA GLN A 167 -10.47 8.67 -10.57
C GLN A 167 -11.13 7.30 -10.57
N LEU A 168 -10.37 6.24 -10.81
CA LEU A 168 -10.87 4.85 -10.84
C LEU A 168 -11.32 4.38 -9.46
N LEU A 169 -10.54 4.62 -8.40
CA LEU A 169 -10.98 4.32 -7.03
C LEU A 169 -12.27 5.09 -6.67
N SER A 170 -12.40 6.34 -7.09
CA SER A 170 -13.64 7.10 -6.92
C SER A 170 -14.78 6.54 -7.77
N GLY A 171 -14.48 6.02 -8.96
CA GLY A 171 -15.43 5.39 -9.87
C GLY A 171 -16.12 4.16 -9.26
N ILE A 172 -15.35 3.30 -8.60
CA ILE A 172 -15.92 2.14 -7.87
C ILE A 172 -16.93 2.63 -6.84
N ARG A 173 -16.54 3.59 -5.99
CA ARG A 173 -17.37 4.10 -4.91
C ARG A 173 -18.66 4.78 -5.41
N THR A 174 -18.60 5.50 -6.51
CA THR A 174 -19.71 6.36 -6.97
C THR A 174 -20.60 5.69 -8.02
N ARG A 175 -20.08 4.72 -8.76
CA ARG A 175 -20.79 4.08 -9.90
C ARG A 175 -20.69 2.56 -9.90
N GLY A 176 -19.93 1.96 -8.97
CA GLY A 176 -19.66 0.51 -9.00
C GLY A 176 -18.78 0.07 -10.17
N ASP A 177 -17.94 0.97 -10.71
CA ASP A 177 -17.13 0.75 -11.90
C ASP A 177 -15.86 -0.07 -11.57
N TRP A 178 -16.08 -1.35 -11.28
CA TRP A 178 -15.01 -2.30 -10.98
C TRP A 178 -14.20 -2.69 -12.22
N GLU A 179 -14.84 -2.77 -13.39
CA GLU A 179 -14.18 -3.19 -14.64
C GLU A 179 -13.03 -2.25 -14.99
N SER A 180 -13.30 -0.94 -15.04
CA SER A 180 -12.27 0.05 -15.36
C SER A 180 -11.11 0.04 -14.37
N TRP A 181 -11.37 -0.22 -13.10
CA TRP A 181 -10.33 -0.35 -12.08
C TRP A 181 -9.48 -1.61 -12.27
N ILE A 182 -10.13 -2.75 -12.49
CA ILE A 182 -9.46 -4.03 -12.67
C ILE A 182 -8.59 -3.99 -13.93
N ASP A 183 -9.11 -3.49 -15.05
CA ASP A 183 -8.36 -3.35 -16.30
C ASP A 183 -7.10 -2.49 -16.09
N PHE A 184 -7.24 -1.33 -15.46
CA PHE A 184 -6.12 -0.46 -15.14
C PHE A 184 -5.08 -1.15 -14.23
N PHE A 185 -5.53 -1.90 -13.23
CA PHE A 185 -4.65 -2.64 -12.34
C PHE A 185 -3.88 -3.74 -13.09
N LEU A 186 -4.56 -4.50 -13.94
CA LEU A 186 -3.97 -5.55 -14.77
C LEU A 186 -2.96 -4.99 -15.78
N ASP A 187 -3.25 -3.86 -16.41
CA ASP A 187 -2.31 -3.16 -17.28
C ASP A 187 -1.02 -2.79 -16.51
N GLY A 188 -1.17 -2.32 -15.26
CA GLY A 188 -0.03 -2.01 -14.40
C GLY A 188 0.80 -3.23 -13.99
N VAL A 189 0.19 -4.40 -13.88
CA VAL A 189 0.90 -5.66 -13.60
C VAL A 189 1.60 -6.20 -14.84
N ALA A 190 1.03 -5.95 -16.04
CA ALA A 190 1.59 -6.44 -17.32
C ALA A 190 2.76 -5.59 -17.85
N THR A 191 3.05 -4.43 -17.25
CA THR A 191 4.10 -3.48 -17.69
C THR A 191 5.44 -3.80 -17.07
#